data_0d9d3aeaeb4a8a940530e752b5c57dda
#
_entry.id   0d9d3aeaeb4a8a940530e752b5c57dda
#
_cell.length_a   1.000
_cell.length_b   1.000
_cell.length_c   1.000
_cell.angle_alpha   90.00
_cell.angle_beta   90.00
_cell.angle_gamma   90.00
#
_symmetry.space_group_name_H-M   'P 1'
#
loop_
_entity.id
_entity.type
_entity.pdbx_description
1 polymer ?
#
loop_
_entity_poly.entity_id
_entity_poly.type
_entity_poly.pdbx_seq_one_letter_code
_entity_poly.pdbx_strand_id
1 'polypeptide(L)'
;MAGATHTPHEDRFRAEYIDDATPAKSGLISLDEIGSHGYHSSDSLASPGKPPIFPRTSVQPKKTESAPSAEGKTSIQVIERMMKLLDVLAEHADPVQLKQLALETGLHPSTAHRILGAMTQSGFVERSDAGAYRLGIRLLELGSLVKSRISLRETAMPFMLKLHAATGESVNLGVRAGDEIVYVERTSSGRASVRVVHIVGARAPLHTTATGKLFLVEDGLERIRDYARRTGLPASTPASITALPALEKELDRVRRHGVAFDLDEVESGVRCIAAGIRDDGGELIAGLSLSTPSERFNPDWAPLVRETADEISRALGHLPPKA
;
A
#
# COMPACT_ATOMS: atom_id res chain seq x y z
N MET A 1 -19.41 4.45 28.37
CA MET A 1 -19.93 5.11 27.16
C MET A 1 -18.96 6.21 26.80
N ALA A 2 -18.03 5.94 25.90
CA ALA A 2 -17.11 6.95 25.37
C ALA A 2 -17.73 7.47 24.05
N GLY A 3 -18.18 8.73 24.05
CA GLY A 3 -18.67 9.42 22.86
C GLY A 3 -17.52 9.63 21.89
N ALA A 4 -17.62 9.06 20.72
CA ALA A 4 -16.71 9.35 19.62
C ALA A 4 -16.89 10.82 19.21
N THR A 5 -15.87 11.64 19.40
CA THR A 5 -15.84 13.02 18.91
C THR A 5 -15.58 12.96 17.40
N HIS A 6 -16.65 13.14 16.60
CA HIS A 6 -16.57 13.31 15.14
C HIS A 6 -15.77 14.60 14.85
N THR A 7 -14.83 14.51 13.90
CA THR A 7 -14.07 15.70 13.47
C THR A 7 -14.84 16.42 12.35
N PRO A 8 -14.71 17.76 12.18
CA PRO A 8 -15.34 18.50 11.09
C PRO A 8 -14.98 17.99 9.69
N HIS A 9 -13.85 17.28 9.57
CA HIS A 9 -13.42 16.65 8.34
C HIS A 9 -14.23 15.39 8.01
N GLU A 10 -14.59 14.60 9.03
CA GLU A 10 -15.43 13.39 8.88
C GLU A 10 -16.87 13.74 8.52
N ASP A 11 -17.42 14.81 9.09
CA ASP A 11 -18.77 15.28 8.74
C ASP A 11 -18.84 15.78 7.29
N ARG A 12 -17.79 16.47 6.80
CA ARG A 12 -17.71 16.93 5.42
C ARG A 12 -17.52 15.79 4.43
N PHE A 13 -16.69 14.79 4.79
CA PHE A 13 -16.52 13.57 4.02
C PHE A 13 -17.85 12.80 3.90
N ARG A 14 -18.58 12.66 5.00
CA ARG A 14 -19.88 12.00 5.02
C ARG A 14 -20.89 12.70 4.14
N ALA A 15 -20.99 14.03 4.21
CA ALA A 15 -21.88 14.83 3.37
C ALA A 15 -21.53 14.75 1.88
N GLU A 16 -20.24 14.75 1.53
CA GLU A 16 -19.81 14.75 0.12
C GLU A 16 -19.89 13.37 -0.55
N TYR A 17 -19.75 12.27 0.17
CA TYR A 17 -19.72 10.91 -0.39
C TYR A 17 -20.90 10.02 0.02
N ILE A 18 -21.56 10.32 1.12
CA ILE A 18 -22.61 9.45 1.69
C ILE A 18 -23.99 10.03 1.44
N ASP A 19 -24.19 11.32 1.73
CA ASP A 19 -25.52 11.96 1.63
C ASP A 19 -25.88 12.30 0.18
N ASP A 20 -24.89 12.48 -0.72
CA ASP A 20 -25.09 12.72 -2.16
C ASP A 20 -25.34 11.39 -2.96
N ALA A 21 -25.12 10.23 -2.33
CA ALA A 21 -25.40 8.91 -2.89
C ALA A 21 -26.84 8.46 -2.62
N THR A 22 -27.83 9.27 -2.97
CA THR A 22 -29.25 8.88 -2.90
C THR A 22 -29.49 7.68 -3.81
N PRO A 23 -30.11 6.59 -3.34
CA PRO A 23 -30.35 5.42 -4.16
C PRO A 23 -31.34 5.79 -5.28
N ALA A 24 -30.94 5.52 -6.53
CA ALA A 24 -31.87 5.52 -7.64
C ALA A 24 -33.01 4.54 -7.29
N LYS A 25 -34.23 5.00 -7.33
CA LYS A 25 -35.45 4.24 -7.00
C LYS A 25 -35.41 2.90 -7.76
N SER A 26 -35.22 1.80 -7.05
CA SER A 26 -35.34 0.45 -7.57
C SER A 26 -36.77 0.18 -7.93
N GLY A 27 -37.06 0.14 -9.24
CA GLY A 27 -38.26 -0.50 -9.75
C GLY A 27 -38.17 -2.00 -9.46
N LEU A 28 -39.07 -2.49 -8.62
CA LEU A 28 -39.29 -3.91 -8.37
C LEU A 28 -39.70 -4.59 -9.69
N ILE A 29 -38.82 -5.44 -10.25
CA ILE A 29 -39.17 -6.44 -11.24
C ILE A 29 -39.31 -7.77 -10.52
N SER A 30 -40.53 -8.35 -10.66
CA SER A 30 -40.95 -9.62 -10.07
C SER A 30 -40.09 -10.79 -10.56
N LEU A 31 -39.66 -11.62 -9.60
CA LEU A 31 -39.03 -12.89 -9.85
C LEU A 31 -40.07 -13.96 -10.11
N ASP A 32 -40.40 -14.20 -11.41
CA ASP A 32 -40.95 -15.45 -11.88
C ASP A 32 -40.54 -15.64 -13.34
N GLU A 33 -39.81 -16.68 -13.60
CA GLU A 33 -39.31 -17.25 -14.86
C GLU A 33 -37.80 -17.32 -15.00
N ILE A 34 -37.19 -18.38 -14.47
CA ILE A 34 -36.08 -19.07 -15.14
C ILE A 34 -36.07 -20.56 -14.70
N GLY A 35 -36.28 -21.40 -15.71
CA GLY A 35 -36.38 -22.85 -15.60
C GLY A 35 -35.05 -23.55 -15.26
N SER A 36 -35.23 -24.68 -14.66
CA SER A 36 -34.24 -25.68 -14.30
C SER A 36 -33.52 -26.32 -15.49
N HIS A 37 -32.20 -26.29 -15.51
CA HIS A 37 -31.40 -27.28 -16.24
C HIS A 37 -30.30 -27.81 -15.31
N GLY A 38 -30.42 -29.10 -15.04
CA GLY A 38 -29.45 -29.87 -14.26
C GLY A 38 -28.18 -30.18 -15.06
N TYR A 39 -27.06 -30.17 -14.38
CA TYR A 39 -25.83 -30.80 -14.85
C TYR A 39 -25.30 -31.80 -13.79
N HIS A 40 -25.19 -33.01 -14.22
CA HIS A 40 -24.55 -34.13 -13.48
C HIS A 40 -23.03 -33.87 -13.38
N SER A 41 -22.48 -34.02 -12.19
CA SER A 41 -21.05 -34.17 -12.00
C SER A 41 -20.72 -35.57 -11.47
N SER A 42 -19.97 -36.33 -12.21
CA SER A 42 -19.14 -37.43 -11.75
C SER A 42 -17.67 -37.03 -11.98
N ASP A 43 -16.85 -36.98 -10.91
CA ASP A 43 -15.55 -37.64 -10.91
C ASP A 43 -14.78 -37.40 -9.61
N SER A 44 -14.57 -38.47 -8.93
CA SER A 44 -13.33 -39.13 -8.55
C SER A 44 -12.31 -38.32 -7.74
N LEU A 45 -12.32 -38.64 -6.44
CA LEU A 45 -11.33 -38.24 -5.42
C LEU A 45 -9.98 -38.91 -5.64
N ALA A 46 -8.91 -38.11 -5.79
CA ALA A 46 -7.54 -38.52 -5.56
C ALA A 46 -7.00 -37.89 -4.26
N SER A 47 -6.56 -38.72 -3.33
CA SER A 47 -6.00 -38.33 -2.04
C SER A 47 -4.63 -37.70 -2.16
N PRO A 48 -4.30 -36.61 -1.41
CA PRO A 48 -2.94 -36.06 -1.40
C PRO A 48 -2.00 -36.90 -0.52
N GLY A 49 -0.84 -37.27 -1.09
CA GLY A 49 0.23 -37.99 -0.44
C GLY A 49 0.86 -37.21 0.72
N LYS A 50 1.28 -37.94 1.75
CA LYS A 50 1.99 -37.43 2.92
C LYS A 50 3.34 -36.80 2.52
N PRO A 51 3.74 -35.67 3.15
CA PRO A 51 5.08 -35.12 2.97
C PRO A 51 6.14 -35.98 3.68
N PRO A 52 7.40 -36.00 3.20
CA PRO A 52 8.47 -36.80 3.76
C PRO A 52 8.89 -36.29 5.15
N ILE A 53 9.04 -37.26 6.08
CA ILE A 53 9.50 -37.01 7.43
C ILE A 53 11.03 -36.95 7.40
N PHE A 54 11.62 -35.78 7.69
CA PHE A 54 13.05 -35.66 7.98
C PHE A 54 13.33 -36.02 9.44
N PRO A 55 14.39 -36.81 9.77
CA PRO A 55 14.70 -37.18 11.13
C PRO A 55 15.21 -35.96 11.93
N ARG A 56 14.57 -35.70 13.06
CA ARG A 56 15.04 -34.73 14.05
C ARG A 56 16.30 -35.26 14.74
N THR A 57 17.43 -34.68 14.41
CA THR A 57 18.67 -34.87 15.23
C THR A 57 18.50 -34.02 16.49
N SER A 58 18.38 -34.68 17.63
CA SER A 58 18.39 -34.06 18.97
C SER A 58 19.80 -33.59 19.29
N VAL A 59 20.08 -32.29 19.14
CA VAL A 59 21.26 -31.67 19.70
C VAL A 59 20.91 -31.18 21.11
N GLN A 60 21.46 -31.82 22.13
CA GLN A 60 21.38 -31.36 23.51
C GLN A 60 22.19 -30.06 23.66
N PRO A 61 21.67 -29.02 24.33
CA PRO A 61 22.45 -27.81 24.59
C PRO A 61 23.45 -28.08 25.72
N LYS A 62 24.74 -28.03 25.40
CA LYS A 62 25.78 -27.86 26.41
C LYS A 62 25.62 -26.47 27.03
N LYS A 63 25.26 -26.45 28.31
CA LYS A 63 25.41 -25.26 29.16
C LYS A 63 26.90 -24.92 29.29
N THR A 64 27.31 -23.83 28.69
CA THR A 64 28.50 -23.08 29.10
C THR A 64 28.04 -21.61 29.17
N GLU A 65 27.64 -21.20 30.37
CA GLU A 65 27.58 -19.78 30.75
C GLU A 65 29.00 -19.24 30.79
N SER A 66 29.47 -18.64 29.71
CA SER A 66 30.56 -17.71 29.70
C SER A 66 29.98 -16.29 29.71
N ALA A 67 30.32 -15.53 30.76
CA ALA A 67 30.01 -14.10 30.84
C ALA A 67 30.49 -13.39 29.55
N PRO A 68 29.73 -12.40 29.02
CA PRO A 68 30.12 -11.71 27.79
C PRO A 68 31.45 -10.98 28.03
N SER A 69 32.44 -11.33 27.21
CA SER A 69 33.76 -10.71 27.22
C SER A 69 33.65 -9.21 26.98
N ALA A 70 34.52 -8.41 27.60
CA ALA A 70 34.54 -6.94 27.45
C ALA A 70 34.66 -6.49 25.98
N GLU A 71 35.23 -7.32 25.11
CA GLU A 71 35.33 -7.10 23.66
C GLU A 71 33.97 -7.11 22.92
N GLY A 72 33.03 -7.98 23.32
CA GLY A 72 31.68 -8.02 22.73
C GLY A 72 30.87 -6.76 23.01
N LYS A 73 30.96 -6.18 24.21
CA LYS A 73 30.28 -4.93 24.57
C LYS A 73 30.82 -3.73 23.79
N THR A 74 32.13 -3.68 23.53
CA THR A 74 32.77 -2.60 22.77
C THR A 74 32.35 -2.61 21.30
N SER A 75 32.20 -3.80 20.69
CA SER A 75 31.80 -3.96 19.30
C SER A 75 30.35 -3.51 19.08
N ILE A 76 29.41 -3.87 19.95
CA ILE A 76 28.00 -3.46 19.88
C ILE A 76 27.87 -1.93 19.98
N GLN A 77 28.59 -1.31 20.93
CA GLN A 77 28.59 0.15 21.09
C GLN A 77 29.10 0.92 19.86
N VAL A 78 30.07 0.33 19.12
CA VAL A 78 30.54 0.97 17.86
C VAL A 78 29.44 0.97 16.80
N ILE A 79 28.71 -0.12 16.65
CA ILE A 79 27.60 -0.23 15.71
C ILE A 79 26.49 0.78 16.06
N GLU A 80 26.09 0.87 17.34
CA GLU A 80 25.08 1.83 17.78
C GLU A 80 25.48 3.29 17.50
N ARG A 81 26.76 3.63 17.72
CA ARG A 81 27.29 4.96 17.44
C ARG A 81 27.35 5.25 15.94
N MET A 82 27.68 4.24 15.13
CA MET A 82 27.65 4.34 13.67
C MET A 82 26.25 4.60 13.16
N MET A 83 25.24 3.86 13.65
CA MET A 83 23.84 4.07 13.28
C MET A 83 23.37 5.48 13.63
N LYS A 84 23.63 5.98 14.85
CA LYS A 84 23.30 7.36 15.24
C LYS A 84 23.91 8.42 14.31
N LEU A 85 25.16 8.22 13.85
CA LEU A 85 25.80 9.12 12.89
C LEU A 85 25.12 9.08 11.52
N LEU A 86 24.69 7.91 11.04
CA LEU A 86 23.93 7.78 9.80
C LEU A 86 22.55 8.42 9.92
N ASP A 87 21.85 8.21 11.03
CA ASP A 87 20.52 8.79 11.28
C ASP A 87 20.58 10.32 11.24
N VAL A 88 21.56 10.92 11.94
CA VAL A 88 21.76 12.36 11.92
C VAL A 88 22.11 12.86 10.51
N LEU A 89 23.02 12.18 9.79
CA LEU A 89 23.35 12.56 8.42
C LEU A 89 22.13 12.45 7.48
N ALA A 90 21.22 11.51 7.70
CA ALA A 90 20.00 11.37 6.92
C ALA A 90 18.96 12.49 7.17
N GLU A 91 19.07 13.21 8.29
CA GLU A 91 18.19 14.32 8.62
C GLU A 91 18.60 15.64 7.94
N HIS A 92 19.82 15.69 7.39
CA HIS A 92 20.37 16.90 6.75
C HIS A 92 20.50 16.71 5.25
N ALA A 93 19.97 17.67 4.47
CA ALA A 93 20.14 17.71 3.01
C ALA A 93 21.57 18.12 2.60
N ASP A 94 22.21 19.01 3.39
CA ASP A 94 23.55 19.52 3.16
C ASP A 94 24.61 18.78 3.99
N PRO A 95 25.89 18.74 3.55
CA PRO A 95 26.96 18.14 4.30
C PRO A 95 27.16 18.77 5.71
N VAL A 96 27.30 17.93 6.74
CA VAL A 96 27.32 18.33 8.15
C VAL A 96 28.74 18.34 8.70
N GLN A 97 29.12 19.35 9.47
CA GLN A 97 30.43 19.48 10.10
C GLN A 97 30.58 18.52 11.29
N LEU A 98 31.80 18.01 11.53
CA LEU A 98 32.12 17.10 12.64
C LEU A 98 31.60 17.61 13.99
N LYS A 99 31.74 18.92 14.25
CA LYS A 99 31.32 19.52 15.54
C LYS A 99 29.82 19.39 15.75
N GLN A 100 29.03 19.59 14.70
CA GLN A 100 27.57 19.45 14.74
C GLN A 100 27.16 17.98 14.92
N LEU A 101 27.76 17.07 14.14
CA LEU A 101 27.52 15.62 14.29
C LEU A 101 27.83 15.12 15.71
N ALA A 102 28.94 15.57 16.29
CA ALA A 102 29.30 15.20 17.66
C ALA A 102 28.27 15.73 18.68
N LEU A 103 27.78 16.94 18.48
CA LEU A 103 26.76 17.53 19.35
C LEU A 103 25.43 16.77 19.27
N GLU A 104 24.91 16.55 18.07
CA GLU A 104 23.60 15.92 17.84
C GLU A 104 23.56 14.43 18.24
N THR A 105 24.69 13.72 18.04
CA THR A 105 24.79 12.31 18.45
C THR A 105 25.17 12.12 19.91
N GLY A 106 25.59 13.18 20.63
CA GLY A 106 26.13 13.11 21.99
C GLY A 106 27.49 12.41 22.07
N LEU A 107 28.22 12.28 20.96
CA LEU A 107 29.53 11.62 20.92
C LEU A 107 30.66 12.63 21.18
N HIS A 108 31.73 12.15 21.84
CA HIS A 108 32.95 12.94 21.90
C HIS A 108 33.50 13.15 20.46
N PRO A 109 33.98 14.37 20.08
CA PRO A 109 34.46 14.64 18.72
C PRO A 109 35.52 13.68 18.19
N SER A 110 36.45 13.24 19.02
CA SER A 110 37.47 12.26 18.63
C SER A 110 36.86 10.88 18.30
N THR A 111 35.81 10.48 19.02
CA THR A 111 35.11 9.21 18.78
C THR A 111 34.32 9.31 17.46
N ALA A 112 33.56 10.38 17.27
CA ALA A 112 32.85 10.64 16.04
C ALA A 112 33.79 10.69 14.82
N HIS A 113 34.89 11.40 14.91
CA HIS A 113 35.90 11.49 13.85
C HIS A 113 36.49 10.11 13.49
N ARG A 114 36.82 9.27 14.47
CA ARG A 114 37.36 7.93 14.22
C ARG A 114 36.34 7.03 13.52
N ILE A 115 35.09 7.06 13.96
CA ILE A 115 34.02 6.27 13.35
C ILE A 115 33.73 6.76 11.92
N LEU A 116 33.56 8.07 11.73
CA LEU A 116 33.36 8.68 10.41
C LEU A 116 34.51 8.39 9.45
N GLY A 117 35.76 8.35 9.94
CA GLY A 117 36.91 7.94 9.14
C GLY A 117 36.82 6.52 8.62
N ALA A 118 36.43 5.57 9.47
CA ALA A 118 36.18 4.19 9.07
C ALA A 118 34.99 4.05 8.10
N MET A 119 33.91 4.81 8.32
CA MET A 119 32.74 4.85 7.43
C MET A 119 33.07 5.47 6.06
N THR A 120 33.97 6.46 6.03
CA THR A 120 34.44 7.06 4.77
C THR A 120 35.28 6.06 3.98
N GLN A 121 36.17 5.31 4.63
CA GLN A 121 36.96 4.26 3.96
C GLN A 121 36.10 3.15 3.36
N SER A 122 34.96 2.83 3.99
CA SER A 122 34.02 1.82 3.50
C SER A 122 32.93 2.38 2.57
N GLY A 123 32.94 3.69 2.29
CA GLY A 123 32.00 4.35 1.38
C GLY A 123 30.60 4.60 1.94
N PHE A 124 30.36 4.32 3.23
CA PHE A 124 29.06 4.62 3.89
C PHE A 124 28.84 6.11 4.12
N VAL A 125 29.92 6.86 4.22
CA VAL A 125 29.94 8.33 4.39
C VAL A 125 30.94 8.91 3.41
N GLU A 126 30.64 10.06 2.85
CA GLU A 126 31.55 10.87 2.05
C GLU A 126 31.98 12.10 2.84
N ARG A 127 33.23 12.52 2.65
CA ARG A 127 33.74 13.76 3.21
C ARG A 127 34.00 14.76 2.10
N SER A 128 33.38 15.94 2.20
CA SER A 128 33.59 17.03 1.25
C SER A 128 34.99 17.69 1.40
N ASP A 129 35.40 18.47 0.41
CA ASP A 129 36.65 19.23 0.45
C ASP A 129 36.70 20.23 1.62
N ALA A 130 35.53 20.75 2.04
CA ALA A 130 35.39 21.60 3.21
C ALA A 130 35.42 20.83 4.55
N GLY A 131 35.65 19.52 4.52
CA GLY A 131 35.75 18.65 5.70
C GLY A 131 34.43 18.24 6.35
N ALA A 132 33.28 18.58 5.74
CA ALA A 132 31.96 18.18 6.17
C ALA A 132 31.63 16.75 5.66
N TYR A 133 30.66 16.10 6.30
CA TYR A 133 30.29 14.71 6.02
C TYR A 133 28.85 14.64 5.48
N ARG A 134 28.58 13.68 4.57
CA ARG A 134 27.25 13.32 4.06
C ARG A 134 27.15 11.81 3.87
N LEU A 135 25.93 11.29 3.65
CA LEU A 135 25.74 9.89 3.30
C LEU A 135 26.50 9.52 2.03
N GLY A 136 27.15 8.36 2.02
CA GLY A 136 27.97 7.88 0.92
C GLY A 136 27.20 6.99 -0.06
N ILE A 137 27.72 6.92 -1.30
CA ILE A 137 27.10 6.17 -2.41
C ILE A 137 26.91 4.68 -2.11
N ARG A 138 27.71 4.10 -1.22
CA ARG A 138 27.62 2.70 -0.82
C ARG A 138 26.26 2.33 -0.23
N LEU A 139 25.59 3.27 0.44
CA LEU A 139 24.23 3.08 0.95
C LEU A 139 23.22 2.91 -0.18
N LEU A 140 23.36 3.68 -1.26
CA LEU A 140 22.51 3.53 -2.45
C LEU A 140 22.74 2.17 -3.14
N GLU A 141 23.98 1.73 -3.28
CA GLU A 141 24.31 0.42 -3.86
C GLU A 141 23.63 -0.72 -3.09
N LEU A 142 23.77 -0.71 -1.75
CA LEU A 142 23.15 -1.71 -0.89
C LEU A 142 21.63 -1.62 -0.90
N GLY A 143 21.07 -0.40 -0.86
CA GLY A 143 19.65 -0.14 -0.95
C GLY A 143 19.04 -0.65 -2.26
N SER A 144 19.73 -0.48 -3.38
CA SER A 144 19.30 -0.99 -4.69
C SER A 144 19.22 -2.52 -4.73
N LEU A 145 20.15 -3.22 -4.06
CA LEU A 145 20.08 -4.68 -3.94
C LEU A 145 18.91 -5.15 -3.07
N VAL A 146 18.55 -4.38 -2.04
CA VAL A 146 17.35 -4.65 -1.23
C VAL A 146 16.10 -4.39 -2.07
N LYS A 147 16.04 -3.22 -2.74
CA LYS A 147 14.90 -2.81 -3.57
C LYS A 147 14.58 -3.84 -4.67
N SER A 148 15.61 -4.42 -5.31
CA SER A 148 15.42 -5.43 -6.36
C SER A 148 14.77 -6.74 -5.89
N ARG A 149 14.72 -6.97 -4.59
CA ARG A 149 14.11 -8.16 -3.96
C ARG A 149 12.71 -7.89 -3.41
N ILE A 150 12.30 -6.62 -3.35
CA ILE A 150 10.98 -6.25 -2.83
C ILE A 150 9.95 -6.54 -3.93
N SER A 151 9.04 -7.46 -3.64
CA SER A 151 7.87 -7.74 -4.46
C SER A 151 6.66 -6.99 -3.89
N LEU A 152 6.06 -6.08 -4.66
CA LEU A 152 4.83 -5.38 -4.27
C LEU A 152 3.76 -6.36 -3.76
N ARG A 153 3.56 -7.47 -4.48
CA ARG A 153 2.55 -8.48 -4.15
C ARG A 153 2.84 -9.16 -2.82
N GLU A 154 4.09 -9.60 -2.60
CA GLU A 154 4.49 -10.29 -1.37
C GLU A 154 4.46 -9.35 -0.17
N THR A 155 4.87 -8.08 -0.37
CA THR A 155 4.82 -7.05 0.66
C THR A 155 3.39 -6.69 1.04
N ALA A 156 2.47 -6.56 0.07
CA ALA A 156 1.09 -6.16 0.33
C ALA A 156 0.25 -7.27 0.98
N MET A 157 0.54 -8.55 0.69
CA MET A 157 -0.30 -9.68 1.08
C MET A 157 -0.63 -9.75 2.59
N PRO A 158 0.32 -9.60 3.54
CA PRO A 158 0.00 -9.65 4.97
C PRO A 158 -1.01 -8.57 5.40
N PHE A 159 -0.89 -7.37 4.84
CA PHE A 159 -1.78 -6.25 5.12
C PHE A 159 -3.17 -6.45 4.49
N MET A 160 -3.21 -6.96 3.25
CA MET A 160 -4.46 -7.33 2.59
C MET A 160 -5.24 -8.39 3.38
N LEU A 161 -4.57 -9.41 3.91
CA LEU A 161 -5.18 -10.44 4.77
C LEU A 161 -5.70 -9.85 6.08
N LYS A 162 -4.98 -8.91 6.70
CA LYS A 162 -5.41 -8.20 7.91
C LYS A 162 -6.66 -7.36 7.65
N LEU A 163 -6.69 -6.59 6.56
CA LEU A 163 -7.85 -5.80 6.15
C LEU A 163 -9.05 -6.70 5.83
N HIS A 164 -8.82 -7.81 5.11
CA HIS A 164 -9.84 -8.83 4.85
C HIS A 164 -10.42 -9.41 6.14
N ALA A 165 -9.58 -9.79 7.10
CA ALA A 165 -10.01 -10.34 8.38
C ALA A 165 -10.85 -9.33 9.19
N ALA A 166 -10.51 -8.03 9.14
CA ALA A 166 -11.21 -6.98 9.85
C ALA A 166 -12.59 -6.66 9.26
N THR A 167 -12.75 -6.77 7.92
CA THR A 167 -13.98 -6.37 7.22
C THR A 167 -14.85 -7.54 6.76
N GLY A 168 -14.25 -8.72 6.55
CA GLY A 168 -14.88 -9.87 5.93
C GLY A 168 -15.09 -9.74 4.42
N GLU A 169 -14.60 -8.66 3.80
CA GLU A 169 -14.82 -8.34 2.40
C GLU A 169 -13.58 -8.57 1.53
N SER A 170 -13.75 -8.59 0.21
CA SER A 170 -12.65 -8.85 -0.72
C SER A 170 -11.69 -7.65 -0.81
N VAL A 171 -10.40 -7.90 -0.69
CA VAL A 171 -9.36 -6.89 -0.86
C VAL A 171 -8.58 -7.19 -2.13
N ASN A 172 -8.39 -6.19 -2.98
CA ASN A 172 -7.69 -6.33 -4.25
C ASN A 172 -6.51 -5.37 -4.32
N LEU A 173 -5.48 -5.79 -5.05
CA LEU A 173 -4.33 -4.98 -5.41
C LEU A 173 -4.35 -4.76 -6.91
N GLY A 174 -4.42 -3.51 -7.35
CA GLY A 174 -4.48 -3.12 -8.75
C GLY A 174 -3.30 -2.24 -9.15
N VAL A 175 -2.76 -2.47 -10.33
CA VAL A 175 -1.71 -1.64 -10.94
C VAL A 175 -2.20 -1.07 -12.26
N ARG A 176 -1.66 0.10 -12.66
CA ARG A 176 -2.00 0.71 -13.93
C ARG A 176 -1.29 0.02 -15.09
N ALA A 177 -2.02 -0.25 -16.17
CA ALA A 177 -1.51 -0.75 -17.44
C ALA A 177 -2.13 0.04 -18.60
N GLY A 178 -1.54 1.17 -18.96
CA GLY A 178 -2.08 2.12 -19.94
C GLY A 178 -3.32 2.83 -19.41
N ASP A 179 -4.45 2.65 -20.09
CA ASP A 179 -5.74 3.27 -19.77
C ASP A 179 -6.63 2.38 -18.87
N GLU A 180 -6.06 1.32 -18.28
CA GLU A 180 -6.78 0.36 -17.45
C GLU A 180 -6.03 0.02 -16.17
N ILE A 181 -6.76 -0.52 -15.20
CA ILE A 181 -6.22 -1.24 -14.05
C ILE A 181 -6.13 -2.72 -14.38
N VAL A 182 -5.03 -3.35 -13.95
CA VAL A 182 -4.87 -4.81 -13.90
C VAL A 182 -4.83 -5.23 -12.45
N TYR A 183 -5.70 -6.15 -12.07
CA TYR A 183 -5.68 -6.73 -10.72
C TYR A 183 -4.59 -7.78 -10.63
N VAL A 184 -3.58 -7.54 -9.76
CA VAL A 184 -2.39 -8.40 -9.62
C VAL A 184 -2.47 -9.33 -8.43
N GLU A 185 -3.34 -9.01 -7.43
CA GLU A 185 -3.58 -9.86 -6.28
C GLU A 185 -4.98 -9.63 -5.70
N ARG A 186 -5.52 -10.66 -5.02
CA ARG A 186 -6.82 -10.62 -4.37
C ARG A 186 -6.86 -11.53 -3.15
N THR A 187 -7.48 -11.05 -2.06
CA THR A 187 -7.98 -11.91 -0.98
C THR A 187 -9.49 -12.09 -1.16
N SER A 188 -10.00 -13.30 -1.03
CA SER A 188 -11.45 -13.55 -1.11
C SER A 188 -11.96 -14.19 0.18
N SER A 189 -13.14 -13.75 0.65
CA SER A 189 -13.90 -14.52 1.62
C SER A 189 -14.42 -15.78 0.95
N GLY A 190 -14.27 -16.93 1.57
CA GLY A 190 -14.88 -18.19 1.11
C GLY A 190 -16.43 -18.18 1.10
N ARG A 191 -17.06 -17.05 1.42
CA ARG A 191 -18.49 -16.79 1.26
C ARG A 191 -18.76 -16.29 -0.16
N ALA A 192 -18.74 -17.22 -1.09
CA ALA A 192 -18.93 -17.01 -2.53
C ALA A 192 -20.38 -16.60 -2.91
N SER A 193 -20.91 -15.52 -2.36
CA SER A 193 -22.24 -15.02 -2.76
C SER A 193 -22.21 -13.74 -3.60
N VAL A 194 -21.03 -13.23 -3.96
CA VAL A 194 -20.91 -12.08 -4.84
C VAL A 194 -19.97 -12.42 -5.98
N ARG A 195 -20.49 -12.35 -7.19
CA ARG A 195 -19.72 -12.34 -8.44
C ARG A 195 -18.98 -11.00 -8.58
N VAL A 196 -18.11 -10.69 -7.64
CA VAL A 196 -17.15 -9.61 -7.89
C VAL A 196 -16.13 -10.17 -8.87
N VAL A 197 -16.24 -9.81 -10.14
CA VAL A 197 -15.47 -10.36 -11.26
C VAL A 197 -14.02 -9.82 -11.27
N HIS A 198 -13.43 -9.58 -10.12
CA HIS A 198 -12.02 -9.22 -10.07
C HIS A 198 -11.16 -10.46 -9.90
N ILE A 199 -10.99 -11.18 -11.01
CA ILE A 199 -10.01 -12.28 -11.10
C ILE A 199 -8.63 -11.65 -11.24
N VAL A 200 -7.60 -12.24 -10.63
CA VAL A 200 -6.20 -11.84 -10.88
C VAL A 200 -5.95 -11.90 -12.39
N GLY A 201 -5.41 -10.80 -12.95
CA GLY A 201 -5.24 -10.59 -14.39
C GLY A 201 -6.43 -9.90 -15.08
N ALA A 202 -7.59 -9.74 -14.43
CA ALA A 202 -8.70 -8.96 -14.97
C ALA A 202 -8.31 -7.49 -15.13
N ARG A 203 -8.94 -6.83 -16.11
CA ARG A 203 -8.71 -5.43 -16.48
C ARG A 203 -10.00 -4.64 -16.33
N ALA A 204 -9.89 -3.36 -15.97
CA ALA A 204 -11.02 -2.46 -15.88
C ALA A 204 -10.58 -1.01 -16.17
N PRO A 205 -11.48 -0.17 -16.75
CA PRO A 205 -11.16 1.22 -17.10
C PRO A 205 -10.79 2.07 -15.88
N LEU A 206 -9.90 3.07 -16.06
CA LEU A 206 -9.49 3.95 -14.97
C LEU A 206 -10.65 4.79 -14.41
N HIS A 207 -11.56 5.27 -15.25
CA HIS A 207 -12.59 6.24 -14.83
C HIS A 207 -13.73 5.62 -14.01
N THR A 208 -13.97 4.31 -14.13
CA THR A 208 -15.05 3.62 -13.40
C THR A 208 -14.56 2.87 -12.16
N THR A 209 -13.26 2.61 -12.05
CA THR A 209 -12.71 1.90 -10.89
C THR A 209 -12.22 2.86 -9.81
N ALA A 210 -12.47 2.55 -8.55
CA ALA A 210 -11.90 3.32 -7.43
C ALA A 210 -10.37 3.43 -7.54
N THR A 211 -9.67 2.31 -7.80
CA THR A 211 -8.22 2.29 -8.03
C THR A 211 -7.79 3.16 -9.22
N GLY A 212 -8.52 3.12 -10.33
CA GLY A 212 -8.20 3.88 -11.53
C GLY A 212 -8.32 5.39 -11.33
N LYS A 213 -9.31 5.85 -10.57
CA LYS A 213 -9.49 7.26 -10.23
C LYS A 213 -8.27 7.81 -9.46
N LEU A 214 -7.63 7.01 -8.61
CA LEU A 214 -6.39 7.40 -7.93
C LEU A 214 -5.27 7.71 -8.92
N PHE A 215 -5.07 6.88 -9.95
CA PHE A 215 -4.08 7.13 -10.99
C PHE A 215 -4.42 8.34 -11.86
N LEU A 216 -5.69 8.56 -12.19
CA LEU A 216 -6.12 9.74 -12.95
C LEU A 216 -5.87 11.04 -12.17
N VAL A 217 -5.95 11.04 -10.84
CA VAL A 217 -5.63 12.21 -10.02
C VAL A 217 -4.16 12.61 -10.16
N GLU A 218 -3.24 11.64 -10.27
CA GLU A 218 -1.80 11.90 -10.46
C GLU A 218 -1.47 12.43 -11.87
N ASP A 219 -2.28 12.12 -12.87
CA ASP A 219 -2.02 12.49 -14.27
C ASP A 219 -2.12 14.00 -14.54
N GLY A 220 -2.91 14.74 -13.77
CA GLY A 220 -3.21 16.14 -14.03
C GLY A 220 -4.24 16.36 -15.16
N LEU A 221 -4.77 17.58 -15.26
CA LEU A 221 -5.96 17.89 -16.08
C LEU A 221 -5.78 17.59 -17.57
N GLU A 222 -4.63 17.86 -18.16
CA GLU A 222 -4.41 17.62 -19.60
C GLU A 222 -4.46 16.13 -19.94
N ARG A 223 -3.79 15.30 -19.14
CA ARG A 223 -3.79 13.84 -19.34
C ARG A 223 -5.18 13.24 -19.09
N ILE A 224 -5.94 13.76 -18.13
CA ILE A 224 -7.34 13.34 -17.88
C ILE A 224 -8.19 13.63 -19.11
N ARG A 225 -8.05 14.81 -19.73
CA ARG A 225 -8.78 15.17 -20.96
C ARG A 225 -8.38 14.30 -22.15
N ASP A 226 -7.09 14.01 -22.27
CA ASP A 226 -6.59 13.09 -23.29
C ASP A 226 -7.11 11.66 -23.10
N TYR A 227 -7.12 11.18 -21.87
CA TYR A 227 -7.72 9.90 -21.50
C TYR A 227 -9.19 9.86 -21.90
N ALA A 228 -9.99 10.86 -21.49
CA ALA A 228 -11.41 10.93 -21.82
C ALA A 228 -11.67 10.96 -23.33
N ARG A 229 -10.83 11.68 -24.10
CA ARG A 229 -10.94 11.76 -25.56
C ARG A 229 -10.60 10.44 -26.23
N ARG A 230 -9.55 9.72 -25.77
CA ARG A 230 -9.14 8.44 -26.36
C ARG A 230 -10.11 7.32 -26.06
N THR A 231 -10.60 7.25 -24.83
CA THR A 231 -11.45 6.14 -24.37
C THR A 231 -12.93 6.38 -24.63
N GLY A 232 -13.38 7.64 -24.71
CA GLY A 232 -14.79 8.02 -24.82
C GLY A 232 -15.59 7.76 -23.54
N LEU A 233 -14.93 7.44 -22.42
CA LEU A 233 -15.53 7.14 -21.12
C LEU A 233 -16.71 6.14 -21.22
N PRO A 234 -16.51 4.90 -21.69
CA PRO A 234 -17.59 3.95 -21.91
C PRO A 234 -18.28 3.58 -20.59
N ALA A 235 -19.61 3.47 -20.61
CA ALA A 235 -20.38 3.00 -19.48
C ALA A 235 -20.32 1.47 -19.37
N SER A 236 -20.09 0.95 -18.16
CA SER A 236 -20.32 -0.47 -17.82
C SER A 236 -21.69 -0.65 -17.15
N THR A 237 -22.18 0.38 -16.48
CA THR A 237 -23.46 0.40 -15.76
C THR A 237 -24.13 1.76 -15.96
N PRO A 238 -25.41 1.91 -15.57
CA PRO A 238 -26.07 3.23 -15.56
C PRO A 238 -25.42 4.24 -14.58
N ALA A 239 -24.65 3.78 -13.60
CA ALA A 239 -23.96 4.63 -12.63
C ALA A 239 -22.56 5.07 -13.10
N SER A 240 -22.04 4.50 -14.20
CA SER A 240 -20.70 4.84 -14.72
C SER A 240 -20.61 6.33 -15.09
N ILE A 241 -19.47 6.95 -14.75
CA ILE A 241 -19.17 8.32 -15.14
C ILE A 241 -18.78 8.35 -16.61
N THR A 242 -19.62 8.98 -17.46
CA THR A 242 -19.43 9.02 -18.91
C THR A 242 -19.15 10.42 -19.47
N ALA A 243 -19.09 11.43 -18.60
CA ALA A 243 -18.89 12.82 -19.00
C ALA A 243 -17.65 13.40 -18.29
N LEU A 244 -16.76 14.05 -19.07
CA LEU A 244 -15.53 14.65 -18.55
C LEU A 244 -15.76 15.61 -17.36
N PRO A 245 -16.77 16.54 -17.38
CA PRO A 245 -16.97 17.42 -16.22
C PRO A 245 -17.35 16.67 -14.93
N ALA A 246 -18.10 15.56 -15.06
CA ALA A 246 -18.44 14.72 -13.92
C ALA A 246 -17.23 13.97 -13.40
N LEU A 247 -16.37 13.48 -14.30
CA LEU A 247 -15.09 12.85 -13.93
C LEU A 247 -14.16 13.85 -13.24
N GLU A 248 -13.98 15.06 -13.79
CA GLU A 248 -13.14 16.11 -13.16
C GLU A 248 -13.65 16.43 -11.74
N LYS A 249 -14.96 16.57 -11.54
CA LYS A 249 -15.55 16.80 -10.20
C LYS A 249 -15.26 15.64 -9.24
N GLU A 250 -15.39 14.40 -9.71
CA GLU A 250 -15.09 13.22 -8.90
C GLU A 250 -13.61 13.15 -8.53
N LEU A 251 -12.71 13.40 -9.49
CA LEU A 251 -11.26 13.41 -9.24
C LEU A 251 -10.82 14.51 -8.26
N ASP A 252 -11.53 15.65 -8.25
CA ASP A 252 -11.31 16.68 -7.23
C ASP A 252 -11.72 16.21 -5.82
N ARG A 253 -12.74 15.39 -5.68
CA ARG A 253 -13.08 14.74 -4.41
C ARG A 253 -11.97 13.77 -3.97
N VAL A 254 -11.53 12.91 -4.89
CA VAL A 254 -10.44 11.95 -4.62
C VAL A 254 -9.18 12.68 -4.17
N ARG A 255 -8.80 13.77 -4.83
CA ARG A 255 -7.62 14.59 -4.47
C ARG A 255 -7.72 15.17 -3.06
N ARG A 256 -8.90 15.65 -2.65
CA ARG A 256 -9.12 16.23 -1.32
C ARG A 256 -9.10 15.19 -0.20
N HIS A 257 -9.62 14.01 -0.45
CA HIS A 257 -9.82 12.99 0.59
C HIS A 257 -8.75 11.90 0.61
N GLY A 258 -7.97 11.75 -0.47
CA GLY A 258 -6.93 10.71 -0.60
C GLY A 258 -7.47 9.29 -0.73
N VAL A 259 -8.79 9.14 -0.90
CA VAL A 259 -9.48 7.88 -1.17
C VAL A 259 -10.44 8.05 -2.35
N ALA A 260 -10.68 6.96 -3.07
CA ALA A 260 -11.60 6.95 -4.19
C ALA A 260 -12.68 5.88 -3.99
N PHE A 261 -13.83 6.11 -4.61
CA PHE A 261 -14.97 5.20 -4.57
C PHE A 261 -15.36 4.76 -5.99
N ASP A 262 -15.82 3.52 -6.09
CA ASP A 262 -16.61 3.02 -7.20
C ASP A 262 -17.99 2.71 -6.60
N LEU A 263 -19.01 3.46 -7.02
CA LEU A 263 -20.36 3.34 -6.51
C LEU A 263 -21.26 2.71 -7.59
N ASP A 264 -21.15 1.38 -7.74
CA ASP A 264 -21.85 0.61 -8.77
C ASP A 264 -21.43 0.96 -10.23
N GLU A 265 -20.25 1.55 -10.44
CA GLU A 265 -19.81 2.08 -11.74
C GLU A 265 -19.24 1.02 -12.68
N VAL A 266 -18.52 0.01 -12.13
CA VAL A 266 -17.96 -1.13 -12.89
C VAL A 266 -19.02 -2.23 -13.02
N GLU A 267 -19.68 -2.56 -11.93
CA GLU A 267 -20.66 -3.63 -11.84
C GLU A 267 -21.79 -3.22 -10.89
N SER A 268 -23.06 -3.33 -11.36
CA SER A 268 -24.23 -3.03 -10.54
C SER A 268 -24.30 -3.98 -9.34
N GLY A 269 -24.52 -3.43 -8.15
CA GLY A 269 -24.56 -4.21 -6.91
C GLY A 269 -23.19 -4.40 -6.25
N VAL A 270 -22.11 -3.78 -6.79
CA VAL A 270 -20.76 -3.82 -6.23
C VAL A 270 -20.24 -2.40 -6.01
N ARG A 271 -19.71 -2.15 -4.83
CA ARG A 271 -19.07 -0.88 -4.47
C ARG A 271 -17.67 -1.12 -3.93
N CYS A 272 -16.76 -0.20 -4.26
CA CYS A 272 -15.38 -0.28 -3.84
C CYS A 272 -14.91 1.00 -3.17
N ILE A 273 -13.98 0.83 -2.21
CA ILE A 273 -13.19 1.92 -1.61
C ILE A 273 -11.74 1.64 -1.95
N ALA A 274 -10.99 2.63 -2.44
CA ALA A 274 -9.58 2.45 -2.73
C ALA A 274 -8.70 3.57 -2.18
N ALA A 275 -7.46 3.21 -1.82
CA ALA A 275 -6.39 4.13 -1.44
C ALA A 275 -5.09 3.79 -2.17
N GLY A 276 -4.24 4.79 -2.37
CA GLY A 276 -3.01 4.66 -3.15
C GLY A 276 -1.87 4.05 -2.36
N ILE A 277 -1.09 3.20 -3.01
CA ILE A 277 0.18 2.65 -2.51
C ILE A 277 1.30 3.34 -3.26
N ARG A 278 2.25 3.91 -2.51
CA ARG A 278 3.39 4.64 -3.04
C ARG A 278 4.69 3.90 -2.78
N ASP A 279 5.65 4.09 -3.69
CA ASP A 279 7.00 3.57 -3.53
C ASP A 279 7.89 4.53 -2.71
N ASP A 280 9.17 4.19 -2.57
CA ASP A 280 10.19 4.98 -1.90
C ASP A 280 10.44 6.36 -2.53
N GLY A 281 10.12 6.53 -3.82
CA GLY A 281 10.14 7.82 -4.52
C GLY A 281 8.88 8.67 -4.32
N GLY A 282 7.84 8.12 -3.67
CA GLY A 282 6.53 8.77 -3.51
C GLY A 282 5.62 8.62 -4.72
N GLU A 283 6.01 7.87 -5.74
CA GLU A 283 5.21 7.56 -6.92
C GLU A 283 4.05 6.62 -6.59
N LEU A 284 2.86 6.88 -7.12
CA LEU A 284 1.72 5.97 -7.01
C LEU A 284 1.95 4.76 -7.90
N ILE A 285 2.26 3.60 -7.30
CA ILE A 285 2.57 2.36 -8.04
C ILE A 285 1.42 1.36 -8.07
N ALA A 286 0.51 1.45 -7.11
CA ALA A 286 -0.65 0.55 -7.01
C ALA A 286 -1.80 1.20 -6.25
N GLY A 287 -2.98 0.59 -6.31
CA GLY A 287 -4.08 0.88 -5.43
C GLY A 287 -4.54 -0.36 -4.68
N LEU A 288 -4.76 -0.20 -3.37
CA LEU A 288 -5.44 -1.16 -2.53
C LEU A 288 -6.93 -0.86 -2.57
N SER A 289 -7.78 -1.84 -2.88
CA SER A 289 -9.22 -1.63 -2.85
C SER A 289 -9.95 -2.70 -2.06
N LEU A 290 -10.98 -2.26 -1.32
CA LEU A 290 -11.96 -3.09 -0.63
C LEU A 290 -13.23 -3.12 -1.48
N SER A 291 -13.66 -4.31 -1.92
CA SER A 291 -14.84 -4.49 -2.76
C SER A 291 -15.92 -5.25 -2.02
N THR A 292 -17.12 -4.70 -2.02
CA THR A 292 -18.27 -5.21 -1.25
C THR A 292 -19.53 -5.23 -2.08
N PRO A 293 -20.50 -6.08 -1.77
CA PRO A 293 -21.88 -5.90 -2.24
C PRO A 293 -22.44 -4.56 -1.76
N SER A 294 -23.25 -3.90 -2.59
CA SER A 294 -23.81 -2.58 -2.26
C SER A 294 -24.60 -2.57 -0.95
N GLU A 295 -25.25 -3.70 -0.59
CA GLU A 295 -26.04 -3.83 0.64
C GLU A 295 -25.18 -3.86 1.92
N ARG A 296 -23.88 -4.24 1.78
CA ARG A 296 -22.93 -4.29 2.90
C ARG A 296 -21.90 -3.17 2.84
N PHE A 297 -22.03 -2.30 1.85
CA PHE A 297 -21.10 -1.18 1.71
C PHE A 297 -21.11 -0.28 2.93
N ASN A 298 -19.94 -0.10 3.54
CA ASN A 298 -19.75 0.80 4.66
C ASN A 298 -18.63 1.81 4.34
N PRO A 299 -18.98 3.08 4.08
CA PRO A 299 -18.00 4.12 3.77
C PRO A 299 -17.08 4.46 4.94
N ASP A 300 -17.47 4.15 6.18
CA ASP A 300 -16.63 4.35 7.37
C ASP A 300 -15.37 3.44 7.37
N TRP A 301 -15.25 2.51 6.41
CA TRP A 301 -14.01 1.77 6.16
C TRP A 301 -12.95 2.55 5.39
N ALA A 302 -13.27 3.74 4.85
CA ALA A 302 -12.32 4.53 4.07
C ALA A 302 -11.02 4.88 4.84
N PRO A 303 -11.07 5.31 6.13
CA PRO A 303 -9.86 5.49 6.93
C PRO A 303 -9.04 4.21 7.09
N LEU A 304 -9.68 3.07 7.31
CA LEU A 304 -9.00 1.78 7.47
C LEU A 304 -8.30 1.33 6.17
N VAL A 305 -8.96 1.51 5.02
CA VAL A 305 -8.37 1.20 3.71
C VAL A 305 -7.17 2.11 3.45
N ARG A 306 -7.27 3.40 3.76
CA ARG A 306 -6.18 4.36 3.63
C ARG A 306 -5.00 4.01 4.54
N GLU A 307 -5.24 3.76 5.83
CA GLU A 307 -4.19 3.38 6.79
C GLU A 307 -3.46 2.11 6.33
N THR A 308 -4.20 1.10 5.84
CA THR A 308 -3.62 -0.12 5.31
C THR A 308 -2.75 0.14 4.06
N ALA A 309 -3.18 1.01 3.15
CA ALA A 309 -2.38 1.41 1.98
C ALA A 309 -1.11 2.17 2.39
N ASP A 310 -1.20 3.05 3.40
CA ASP A 310 -0.06 3.76 3.98
C ASP A 310 0.92 2.79 4.68
N GLU A 311 0.43 1.75 5.37
CA GLU A 311 1.27 0.69 5.96
C GLU A 311 2.05 -0.07 4.88
N ILE A 312 1.39 -0.43 3.76
CA ILE A 312 2.04 -1.07 2.62
C ILE A 312 3.09 -0.15 2.00
N SER A 313 2.76 1.13 1.81
CA SER A 313 3.69 2.13 1.26
C SER A 313 4.94 2.25 2.12
N ARG A 314 4.79 2.33 3.45
CA ARG A 314 5.93 2.33 4.39
C ARG A 314 6.77 1.05 4.29
N ALA A 315 6.13 -0.10 4.15
CA ALA A 315 6.85 -1.38 3.96
C ALA A 315 7.61 -1.46 2.63
N LEU A 316 7.19 -0.66 1.62
CA LEU A 316 7.88 -0.47 0.34
C LEU A 316 8.95 0.64 0.39
N GLY A 317 9.15 1.29 1.54
CA GLY A 317 10.17 2.31 1.74
C GLY A 317 9.67 3.76 1.61
N HIS A 318 8.36 3.98 1.42
CA HIS A 318 7.81 5.33 1.37
C HIS A 318 7.89 6.01 2.73
N LEU A 319 8.56 7.16 2.75
CA LEU A 319 8.61 8.05 3.91
C LEU A 319 7.76 9.28 3.59
N PRO A 320 6.61 9.48 4.24
CA PRO A 320 5.83 10.70 4.04
C PRO A 320 6.67 11.91 4.44
N PRO A 321 6.51 13.07 3.75
CA PRO A 321 7.18 14.29 4.14
C PRO A 321 6.90 14.59 5.61
N LYS A 322 7.94 14.95 6.37
CA LYS A 322 7.79 15.40 7.77
C LYS A 322 6.85 16.62 7.77
N ALA A 323 5.77 16.55 8.56
CA ALA A 323 4.79 17.60 8.72
C ALA A 323 5.41 18.86 9.37
#